data_7283289f734c31e84726cc4e7bf7433b
#
_entry.id   7283289f734c31e84726cc4e7bf7433b
#
_cell.length_a   1.000
_cell.length_b   1.000
_cell.length_c   1.000
_cell.angle_alpha   90.00
_cell.angle_beta   90.00
_cell.angle_gamma   90.00
#
_symmetry.space_group_name_H-M   'P 1'
#
loop_
_entity.id
_entity.type
_entity.pdbx_description
1 polymer ?
#
loop_
_entity_poly.entity_id
_entity_poly.type
_entity_poly.pdbx_seq_one_letter_code
_entity_poly.pdbx_strand_id
1 'polypeptide(L)'
;MSWVDGISWLTISSLGAGLATLVLIKLLYKYRGKPGANWLLVLSAVQAGFCLSYGLSLVVFDPALRVWFESVTWIGMAWTGPLFLAFALEYTGRGNIVRSVLYAPIAGVTLLSSGLALTPPLRGLLWTEFEILPTFGSSTVQYTFEPLGYLTVVTVLVTAGIGLLLLLEAILSYGPLYRREATAVGLSVVFPAAGVVIWALDLGPMPQVNLTPTLFLGHVVLDGYAFVGTSIFDSNPTTRRAAERTAIDDLAMPIVILDTDKRVVDLNRTAQRLFGTDEPIALRQSISELSEADFDALGPGDVVTLPFEGRQHEY
;
A
#
# COMPACT_ATOMS: atom_id res chain seq x y z
N MET A 1 40.97 -22.61 -1.62
CA MET A 1 40.11 -21.45 -1.49
C MET A 1 39.33 -21.63 -0.21
N SER A 2 39.53 -20.78 0.79
CA SER A 2 38.83 -20.88 2.07
C SER A 2 37.38 -20.49 1.88
N TRP A 3 36.47 -21.15 2.58
CA TRP A 3 35.00 -20.92 2.50
C TRP A 3 34.59 -19.48 2.89
N VAL A 4 35.50 -18.72 3.48
CA VAL A 4 35.26 -17.33 3.91
C VAL A 4 35.54 -16.31 2.78
N ASP A 5 36.31 -16.68 1.75
CA ASP A 5 36.59 -15.80 0.61
C ASP A 5 35.49 -15.81 -0.46
N GLY A 6 34.34 -16.49 -0.21
CA GLY A 6 33.32 -16.79 -1.21
C GLY A 6 31.92 -16.22 -1.02
N ILE A 7 31.61 -15.60 0.13
CA ILE A 7 30.26 -15.02 0.31
C ILE A 7 30.27 -13.58 -0.19
N SER A 8 29.57 -13.34 -1.29
CA SER A 8 29.49 -12.03 -1.92
C SER A 8 28.68 -11.05 -1.07
N TRP A 9 28.99 -9.76 -1.21
CA TRP A 9 28.23 -8.68 -0.59
C TRP A 9 26.75 -8.70 -0.96
N LEU A 10 26.40 -9.17 -2.18
CA LEU A 10 25.02 -9.38 -2.64
C LEU A 10 24.28 -10.39 -1.77
N THR A 11 24.93 -11.52 -1.47
CA THR A 11 24.37 -12.56 -0.59
C THR A 11 24.17 -12.01 0.82
N ILE A 12 25.21 -11.38 1.38
CA ILE A 12 25.17 -10.84 2.75
C ILE A 12 24.08 -9.77 2.88
N SER A 13 24.00 -8.84 1.93
CA SER A 13 23.02 -7.75 1.97
C SER A 13 21.59 -8.26 1.80
N SER A 14 21.37 -9.22 0.90
CA SER A 14 20.04 -9.81 0.67
C SER A 14 19.55 -10.62 1.88
N LEU A 15 20.41 -11.47 2.44
CA LEU A 15 20.09 -12.21 3.66
C LEU A 15 19.90 -11.26 4.85
N GLY A 16 20.75 -10.24 4.97
CA GLY A 16 20.62 -9.19 5.98
C GLY A 16 19.28 -8.44 5.91
N ALA A 17 18.84 -8.09 4.69
CA ALA A 17 17.53 -7.48 4.47
C ALA A 17 16.39 -8.40 4.91
N GLY A 18 16.44 -9.69 4.54
CA GLY A 18 15.45 -10.67 4.95
C GLY A 18 15.37 -10.84 6.48
N LEU A 19 16.53 -10.98 7.15
CA LEU A 19 16.60 -11.10 8.60
C LEU A 19 16.12 -9.82 9.31
N ALA A 20 16.49 -8.65 8.82
CA ALA A 20 16.02 -7.36 9.35
C ALA A 20 14.49 -7.23 9.21
N THR A 21 13.93 -7.70 8.08
CA THR A 21 12.48 -7.73 7.88
C THR A 21 11.78 -8.67 8.87
N LEU A 22 12.37 -9.83 9.20
CA LEU A 22 11.83 -10.73 10.24
C LEU A 22 11.81 -10.06 11.62
N VAL A 23 12.84 -9.28 11.95
CA VAL A 23 12.85 -8.47 13.18
C VAL A 23 11.74 -7.42 13.13
N LEU A 24 11.58 -6.73 12.00
CA LEU A 24 10.49 -5.75 11.82
C LEU A 24 9.12 -6.40 12.01
N ILE A 25 8.86 -7.58 11.45
CA ILE A 25 7.61 -8.33 11.67
C ILE A 25 7.34 -8.53 13.17
N LYS A 26 8.34 -8.97 13.93
CA LYS A 26 8.21 -9.15 15.38
C LYS A 26 7.80 -7.85 16.08
N LEU A 27 8.38 -6.73 15.69
CA LEU A 27 8.07 -5.41 16.25
C LEU A 27 6.67 -4.93 15.84
N LEU A 28 6.26 -5.17 14.58
CA LEU A 28 4.96 -4.80 14.05
C LEU A 28 3.81 -5.67 14.60
N TYR A 29 4.08 -6.87 15.06
CA TYR A 29 3.07 -7.83 15.50
C TYR A 29 2.18 -7.30 16.63
N LYS A 30 2.69 -6.39 17.47
CA LYS A 30 1.92 -5.72 18.52
C LYS A 30 0.76 -4.86 17.99
N TYR A 31 0.85 -4.43 16.73
CA TYR A 31 -0.17 -3.60 16.07
C TYR A 31 -1.21 -4.40 15.27
N ARG A 32 -1.14 -5.75 15.30
CA ARG A 32 -2.12 -6.60 14.61
C ARG A 32 -3.55 -6.21 14.96
N GLY A 33 -4.43 -6.22 13.96
CA GLY A 33 -5.82 -5.82 14.11
C GLY A 33 -6.09 -4.32 13.97
N LYS A 34 -5.04 -3.46 13.96
CA LYS A 34 -5.20 -2.07 13.57
C LYS A 34 -5.36 -1.95 12.05
N PRO A 35 -6.06 -0.94 11.53
CA PRO A 35 -6.26 -0.77 10.08
C PRO A 35 -4.92 -0.76 9.32
N GLY A 36 -4.83 -1.60 8.30
CA GLY A 36 -3.64 -1.80 7.48
C GLY A 36 -2.55 -2.69 8.09
N ALA A 37 -2.48 -2.84 9.42
CA ALA A 37 -1.38 -3.56 10.07
C ALA A 37 -1.27 -5.03 9.65
N ASN A 38 -2.39 -5.71 9.44
CA ASN A 38 -2.37 -7.11 9.01
C ASN A 38 -1.80 -7.26 7.59
N TRP A 39 -2.15 -6.35 6.67
CA TRP A 39 -1.59 -6.34 5.31
C TRP A 39 -0.10 -6.03 5.32
N LEU A 40 0.34 -5.09 6.18
CA LEU A 40 1.76 -4.78 6.35
C LEU A 40 2.54 -5.99 6.90
N LEU A 41 1.98 -6.75 7.83
CA LEU A 41 2.59 -7.99 8.34
C LEU A 41 2.73 -9.05 7.24
N VAL A 42 1.69 -9.24 6.41
CA VAL A 42 1.74 -10.17 5.27
C VAL A 42 2.75 -9.69 4.22
N LEU A 43 2.75 -8.41 3.89
CA LEU A 43 3.73 -7.80 2.99
C LEU A 43 5.15 -8.03 3.49
N SER A 44 5.42 -7.73 4.77
CA SER A 44 6.74 -7.93 5.37
C SER A 44 7.16 -9.41 5.35
N ALA A 45 6.23 -10.35 5.58
CA ALA A 45 6.54 -11.79 5.49
C ALA A 45 6.93 -12.20 4.06
N VAL A 46 6.23 -11.71 3.05
CA VAL A 46 6.56 -11.94 1.64
C VAL A 46 7.89 -11.30 1.27
N GLN A 47 8.17 -10.07 1.72
CA GLN A 47 9.45 -9.40 1.50
C GLN A 47 10.62 -10.16 2.15
N ALA A 48 10.44 -10.63 3.39
CA ALA A 48 11.46 -11.47 4.04
C ALA A 48 11.72 -12.74 3.23
N GLY A 49 10.67 -13.45 2.80
CA GLY A 49 10.78 -14.62 1.93
C GLY A 49 11.48 -14.33 0.61
N PHE A 50 11.16 -13.22 -0.04
CA PHE A 50 11.80 -12.74 -1.26
C PHE A 50 13.31 -12.52 -1.06
N CYS A 51 13.70 -11.75 -0.04
CA CYS A 51 15.10 -11.44 0.23
C CYS A 51 15.90 -12.69 0.65
N LEU A 52 15.34 -13.56 1.50
CA LEU A 52 15.99 -14.79 1.94
C LEU A 52 16.13 -15.79 0.79
N SER A 53 15.09 -15.99 -0.02
CA SER A 53 15.13 -16.89 -1.18
C SER A 53 16.18 -16.44 -2.18
N TYR A 54 16.20 -15.15 -2.53
CA TYR A 54 17.22 -14.60 -3.42
C TYR A 54 18.62 -14.74 -2.83
N GLY A 55 18.83 -14.34 -1.57
CA GLY A 55 20.13 -14.44 -0.91
C GLY A 55 20.68 -15.87 -0.86
N LEU A 56 19.81 -16.86 -0.57
CA LEU A 56 20.17 -18.28 -0.60
C LEU A 56 20.45 -18.76 -2.03
N SER A 57 19.70 -18.31 -3.01
CA SER A 57 19.89 -18.68 -4.41
C SER A 57 21.27 -18.30 -4.94
N LEU A 58 21.85 -17.21 -4.45
CA LEU A 58 23.14 -16.69 -4.91
C LEU A 58 24.33 -17.61 -4.60
N VAL A 59 24.18 -18.58 -3.72
CA VAL A 59 25.21 -19.61 -3.41
C VAL A 59 24.90 -20.97 -4.06
N VAL A 60 23.83 -21.05 -4.85
CA VAL A 60 23.39 -22.27 -5.52
C VAL A 60 23.76 -22.23 -7.00
N PHE A 61 24.67 -23.11 -7.42
CA PHE A 61 25.12 -23.21 -8.81
C PHE A 61 24.49 -24.39 -9.56
N ASP A 62 23.73 -25.25 -8.88
CA ASP A 62 22.96 -26.27 -9.54
C ASP A 62 21.82 -25.67 -10.33
N PRO A 63 21.69 -25.87 -11.65
CA PRO A 63 20.70 -25.19 -12.47
C PRO A 63 19.25 -25.48 -12.04
N ALA A 64 18.95 -26.72 -11.65
CA ALA A 64 17.60 -27.10 -11.29
C ALA A 64 17.16 -26.45 -9.97
N LEU A 65 18.03 -26.45 -8.97
CA LEU A 65 17.80 -25.77 -7.70
C LEU A 65 17.77 -24.24 -7.90
N ARG A 66 18.65 -23.69 -8.75
CA ARG A 66 18.70 -22.26 -9.00
C ARG A 66 17.41 -21.74 -9.64
N VAL A 67 16.87 -22.46 -10.62
CA VAL A 67 15.56 -22.13 -11.24
C VAL A 67 14.42 -22.26 -10.22
N TRP A 68 14.47 -23.23 -9.32
CA TRP A 68 13.46 -23.36 -8.27
C TRP A 68 13.49 -22.16 -7.32
N PHE A 69 14.67 -21.76 -6.84
CA PHE A 69 14.83 -20.56 -6.03
C PHE A 69 14.36 -19.30 -6.78
N GLU A 70 14.66 -19.18 -8.08
CA GLU A 70 14.18 -18.07 -8.90
C GLU A 70 12.66 -18.02 -8.94
N SER A 71 11.98 -19.17 -9.05
CA SER A 71 10.53 -19.24 -9.01
C SER A 71 9.95 -18.74 -7.67
N VAL A 72 10.57 -19.10 -6.55
CA VAL A 72 10.15 -18.63 -5.21
C VAL A 72 10.42 -17.13 -5.07
N THR A 73 11.57 -16.66 -5.54
CA THR A 73 11.93 -15.23 -5.56
C THR A 73 10.95 -14.43 -6.41
N TRP A 74 10.57 -14.95 -7.59
CA TRP A 74 9.57 -14.34 -8.47
C TRP A 74 8.21 -14.16 -7.77
N ILE A 75 7.73 -15.19 -7.09
CA ILE A 75 6.47 -15.12 -6.33
C ILE A 75 6.56 -14.03 -5.27
N GLY A 76 7.66 -13.99 -4.51
CA GLY A 76 7.88 -12.94 -3.52
C GLY A 76 7.79 -11.54 -4.14
N MET A 77 8.48 -11.31 -5.27
CA MET A 77 8.43 -10.04 -6.00
C MET A 77 7.01 -9.72 -6.47
N ALA A 78 6.31 -10.67 -7.08
CA ALA A 78 4.99 -10.46 -7.67
C ALA A 78 3.93 -9.98 -6.65
N TRP A 79 4.06 -10.39 -5.40
CA TRP A 79 3.12 -10.00 -4.34
C TRP A 79 3.47 -8.68 -3.65
N THR A 80 4.66 -8.13 -3.77
CA THR A 80 5.07 -6.92 -3.03
C THR A 80 4.19 -5.71 -3.35
N GLY A 81 4.00 -5.35 -4.61
CA GLY A 81 3.19 -4.21 -5.01
C GLY A 81 1.71 -4.35 -4.64
N PRO A 82 1.05 -5.47 -5.02
CA PRO A 82 -0.34 -5.73 -4.61
C PRO A 82 -0.57 -5.64 -3.10
N LEU A 83 0.26 -6.30 -2.29
CA LEU A 83 0.12 -6.25 -0.83
C LEU A 83 0.37 -4.86 -0.25
N PHE A 84 1.31 -4.10 -0.84
CA PHE A 84 1.51 -2.70 -0.46
C PHE A 84 0.29 -1.83 -0.79
N LEU A 85 -0.34 -2.03 -1.95
CA LEU A 85 -1.61 -1.37 -2.28
C LEU A 85 -2.71 -1.74 -1.29
N ALA A 86 -2.85 -3.02 -0.93
CA ALA A 86 -3.84 -3.46 0.05
C ALA A 86 -3.62 -2.80 1.42
N PHE A 87 -2.35 -2.72 1.87
CA PHE A 87 -1.97 -1.96 3.06
C PHE A 87 -2.39 -0.50 2.96
N ALA A 88 -2.01 0.19 1.87
CA ALA A 88 -2.29 1.61 1.69
C ALA A 88 -3.80 1.90 1.64
N LEU A 89 -4.58 1.06 0.95
CA LEU A 89 -6.05 1.19 0.89
C LEU A 89 -6.69 1.02 2.27
N GLU A 90 -6.28 0.02 3.05
CA GLU A 90 -6.87 -0.20 4.37
C GLU A 90 -6.39 0.87 5.36
N TYR A 91 -5.14 1.28 5.31
CA TYR A 91 -4.58 2.33 6.15
C TYR A 91 -5.26 3.69 5.91
N THR A 92 -5.62 4.01 4.65
CA THR A 92 -6.30 5.25 4.28
C THR A 92 -7.84 5.18 4.37
N GLY A 93 -8.42 4.08 4.88
CA GLY A 93 -9.86 3.91 5.08
C GLY A 93 -10.63 3.45 3.85
N ARG A 94 -9.95 3.02 2.81
CA ARG A 94 -10.53 2.50 1.56
C ARG A 94 -10.50 0.97 1.47
N GLY A 95 -10.41 0.27 2.61
CA GLY A 95 -10.25 -1.19 2.67
C GLY A 95 -11.39 -2.01 2.05
N ASN A 96 -12.57 -1.40 1.82
CA ASN A 96 -13.65 -2.01 1.07
C ASN A 96 -13.26 -2.33 -0.38
N ILE A 97 -12.33 -1.57 -0.99
CA ILE A 97 -11.83 -1.80 -2.36
C ILE A 97 -11.09 -3.14 -2.43
N VAL A 98 -10.28 -3.47 -1.42
CA VAL A 98 -9.53 -4.74 -1.36
C VAL A 98 -10.48 -5.94 -1.34
N ARG A 99 -11.67 -5.78 -0.76
CA ARG A 99 -12.70 -6.83 -0.64
C ARG A 99 -13.69 -6.82 -1.81
N SER A 100 -13.54 -5.88 -2.74
CA SER A 100 -14.43 -5.71 -3.88
C SER A 100 -13.88 -6.41 -5.13
N VAL A 101 -14.74 -6.53 -6.15
CA VAL A 101 -14.38 -7.05 -7.47
C VAL A 101 -13.29 -6.20 -8.17
N LEU A 102 -13.13 -4.94 -7.75
CA LEU A 102 -12.11 -4.04 -8.33
C LEU A 102 -10.67 -4.51 -8.04
N TYR A 103 -10.44 -5.23 -6.94
CA TYR A 103 -9.12 -5.78 -6.62
C TYR A 103 -8.87 -7.15 -7.29
N ALA A 104 -9.90 -7.82 -7.77
CA ALA A 104 -9.81 -9.17 -8.36
C ALA A 104 -8.85 -9.28 -9.55
N PRO A 105 -8.78 -8.32 -10.51
CA PRO A 105 -7.81 -8.39 -11.62
C PRO A 105 -6.36 -8.39 -11.12
N ILE A 106 -6.03 -7.56 -10.12
CA ILE A 106 -4.69 -7.47 -9.52
C ILE A 106 -4.33 -8.82 -8.88
N ALA A 107 -5.22 -9.33 -8.03
CA ALA A 107 -5.02 -10.64 -7.41
C ALA A 107 -4.94 -11.76 -8.44
N GLY A 108 -5.76 -11.71 -9.50
CA GLY A 108 -5.77 -12.68 -10.60
C GLY A 108 -4.44 -12.75 -11.36
N VAL A 109 -3.89 -11.60 -11.76
CA VAL A 109 -2.57 -11.53 -12.42
C VAL A 109 -1.48 -12.09 -11.50
N THR A 110 -1.48 -11.71 -10.23
CA THR A 110 -0.46 -12.14 -9.27
C THR A 110 -0.54 -13.65 -8.97
N LEU A 111 -1.76 -14.19 -8.80
CA LEU A 111 -1.98 -15.63 -8.62
C LEU A 111 -1.61 -16.42 -9.86
N LEU A 112 -2.00 -15.96 -11.05
CA LEU A 112 -1.63 -16.58 -12.31
C LEU A 112 -0.11 -16.63 -12.47
N SER A 113 0.57 -15.51 -12.28
CA SER A 113 2.02 -15.43 -12.35
C SER A 113 2.70 -16.37 -11.36
N SER A 114 2.19 -16.45 -10.11
CA SER A 114 2.71 -17.37 -9.09
C SER A 114 2.52 -18.83 -9.51
N GLY A 115 1.37 -19.19 -10.04
CA GLY A 115 1.08 -20.53 -10.55
C GLY A 115 1.96 -20.93 -11.72
N LEU A 116 2.18 -20.02 -12.68
CA LEU A 116 3.07 -20.24 -13.82
C LEU A 116 4.53 -20.45 -13.38
N ALA A 117 5.01 -19.64 -12.42
CA ALA A 117 6.37 -19.75 -11.88
C ALA A 117 6.63 -21.12 -11.21
N LEU A 118 5.64 -21.69 -10.53
CA LEU A 118 5.74 -22.99 -9.87
C LEU A 118 5.56 -24.18 -10.81
N THR A 119 5.03 -23.96 -12.02
CA THR A 119 4.73 -25.02 -12.97
C THR A 119 5.80 -25.08 -14.07
N PRO A 120 6.77 -26.00 -14.02
CA PRO A 120 7.93 -26.02 -14.92
C PRO A 120 7.57 -25.89 -16.41
N PRO A 121 6.59 -26.63 -16.97
CA PRO A 121 6.26 -26.53 -18.39
C PRO A 121 5.63 -25.19 -18.79
N LEU A 122 5.03 -24.44 -17.85
CA LEU A 122 4.35 -23.16 -18.12
C LEU A 122 5.19 -21.95 -17.76
N ARG A 123 6.31 -22.15 -17.06
CA ARG A 123 7.25 -21.08 -16.65
C ARG A 123 7.77 -20.27 -17.82
N GLY A 124 7.97 -20.91 -18.98
CA GLY A 124 8.37 -20.26 -20.23
C GLY A 124 7.39 -19.17 -20.73
N LEU A 125 6.22 -19.02 -20.14
CA LEU A 125 5.31 -17.89 -20.39
C LEU A 125 5.67 -16.62 -19.60
N LEU A 126 6.55 -16.75 -18.59
CA LEU A 126 7.03 -15.64 -17.76
C LEU A 126 8.42 -15.20 -18.20
N TRP A 127 9.34 -16.16 -18.40
CA TRP A 127 10.71 -15.91 -18.84
C TRP A 127 11.28 -17.13 -19.57
N THR A 128 12.19 -16.83 -20.49
CA THR A 128 12.94 -17.80 -21.30
C THR A 128 14.45 -17.54 -21.19
N GLU A 129 15.27 -18.34 -21.82
CA GLU A 129 16.73 -18.16 -21.90
C GLU A 129 17.43 -18.04 -20.53
N PHE A 130 16.99 -18.87 -19.56
CA PHE A 130 17.54 -18.83 -18.20
C PHE A 130 18.99 -19.33 -18.20
N GLU A 131 19.92 -18.46 -17.82
CA GLU A 131 21.34 -18.75 -17.75
C GLU A 131 21.93 -18.27 -16.42
N ILE A 132 22.81 -19.10 -15.81
CA ILE A 132 23.57 -18.70 -14.64
C ILE A 132 24.83 -17.99 -15.11
N LEU A 133 24.96 -16.71 -14.80
CA LEU A 133 26.11 -15.86 -15.09
C LEU A 133 26.78 -15.43 -13.79
N PRO A 134 27.80 -16.15 -13.31
CA PRO A 134 28.44 -15.86 -12.04
C PRO A 134 29.02 -14.45 -11.98
N THR A 135 28.58 -13.65 -11.01
CA THR A 135 29.05 -12.28 -10.80
C THR A 135 29.39 -12.06 -9.33
N PHE A 136 30.53 -11.51 -9.02
CA PHE A 136 31.06 -11.35 -7.66
C PHE A 136 31.10 -12.65 -6.85
N GLY A 137 31.35 -13.79 -7.49
CA GLY A 137 31.33 -15.10 -6.82
C GLY A 137 29.94 -15.64 -6.48
N SER A 138 28.87 -14.98 -6.91
CA SER A 138 27.48 -15.39 -6.73
C SER A 138 26.90 -15.98 -8.01
N SER A 139 25.93 -16.91 -7.89
CA SER A 139 25.18 -17.48 -9.01
C SER A 139 24.05 -16.54 -9.45
N THR A 140 24.41 -15.36 -9.97
CA THR A 140 23.48 -14.46 -10.61
C THR A 140 22.91 -15.07 -11.88
N VAL A 141 21.74 -14.64 -12.30
CA VAL A 141 21.04 -15.19 -13.46
C VAL A 141 20.60 -14.10 -14.41
N GLN A 142 20.60 -14.44 -15.69
CA GLN A 142 19.98 -13.63 -16.73
C GLN A 142 18.91 -14.47 -17.44
N TYR A 143 17.85 -13.82 -17.84
CA TYR A 143 16.76 -14.40 -18.63
C TYR A 143 15.97 -13.31 -19.34
N THR A 144 15.27 -13.68 -20.38
CA THR A 144 14.43 -12.78 -21.18
C THR A 144 13.01 -12.84 -20.68
N PHE A 145 12.40 -11.69 -20.38
CA PHE A 145 10.99 -11.64 -20.00
C PHE A 145 10.09 -11.90 -21.19
N GLU A 146 9.08 -12.72 -20.95
CA GLU A 146 7.95 -12.92 -21.84
C GLU A 146 6.79 -11.95 -21.48
N PRO A 147 5.78 -11.77 -22.33
CA PRO A 147 4.70 -10.79 -22.10
C PRO A 147 4.01 -10.89 -20.74
N LEU A 148 3.79 -12.11 -20.21
CA LEU A 148 3.20 -12.29 -18.87
C LEU A 148 4.19 -11.95 -17.74
N GLY A 149 5.47 -12.07 -18.00
CA GLY A 149 6.52 -11.59 -17.10
C GLY A 149 6.47 -10.06 -16.98
N TYR A 150 6.48 -9.35 -18.11
CA TYR A 150 6.31 -7.89 -18.12
C TYR A 150 4.99 -7.44 -17.49
N LEU A 151 3.87 -8.14 -17.76
CA LEU A 151 2.58 -7.83 -17.14
C LEU A 151 2.68 -7.92 -15.61
N THR A 152 3.40 -8.92 -15.08
CA THR A 152 3.63 -9.06 -13.64
C THR A 152 4.42 -7.89 -13.10
N VAL A 153 5.56 -7.53 -13.71
CA VAL A 153 6.40 -6.41 -13.29
C VAL A 153 5.62 -5.09 -13.32
N VAL A 154 4.89 -4.82 -14.40
CA VAL A 154 4.04 -3.63 -14.52
C VAL A 154 2.97 -3.62 -13.43
N THR A 155 2.33 -4.75 -13.13
CA THR A 155 1.35 -4.85 -12.04
C THR A 155 1.97 -4.49 -10.70
N VAL A 156 3.18 -4.99 -10.39
CA VAL A 156 3.91 -4.65 -9.16
C VAL A 156 4.18 -3.15 -9.08
N LEU A 157 4.74 -2.55 -10.13
CA LEU A 157 5.11 -1.14 -10.15
C LEU A 157 3.89 -0.22 -10.09
N VAL A 158 2.84 -0.52 -10.84
CA VAL A 158 1.60 0.28 -10.85
C VAL A 158 0.91 0.21 -9.49
N THR A 159 0.78 -0.98 -8.91
CA THR A 159 0.14 -1.12 -7.59
C THR A 159 0.97 -0.48 -6.48
N ALA A 160 2.30 -0.58 -6.51
CA ALA A 160 3.17 0.12 -5.58
C ALA A 160 3.06 1.64 -5.75
N GLY A 161 3.01 2.15 -6.99
CA GLY A 161 2.83 3.56 -7.29
C GLY A 161 1.48 4.11 -6.80
N ILE A 162 0.38 3.40 -7.03
CA ILE A 162 -0.94 3.79 -6.53
C ILE A 162 -0.93 3.79 -4.98
N GLY A 163 -0.38 2.77 -4.36
CA GLY A 163 -0.25 2.71 -2.89
C GLY A 163 0.53 3.90 -2.33
N LEU A 164 1.64 4.26 -2.98
CA LEU A 164 2.44 5.43 -2.63
C LEU A 164 1.63 6.73 -2.75
N LEU A 165 0.90 6.93 -3.85
CA LEU A 165 0.06 8.11 -4.06
C LEU A 165 -1.05 8.23 -3.00
N LEU A 166 -1.68 7.12 -2.60
CA LEU A 166 -2.67 7.09 -1.53
C LEU A 166 -2.08 7.51 -0.17
N LEU A 167 -0.86 7.06 0.13
CA LEU A 167 -0.16 7.47 1.35
C LEU A 167 0.23 8.95 1.30
N LEU A 168 0.73 9.45 0.16
CA LEU A 168 1.04 10.85 -0.04
C LEU A 168 -0.20 11.75 0.10
N GLU A 169 -1.34 11.35 -0.48
CA GLU A 169 -2.62 12.04 -0.30
C GLU A 169 -2.99 12.14 1.19
N ALA A 170 -2.86 11.02 1.92
CA ALA A 170 -3.12 11.00 3.35
C ALA A 170 -2.20 11.95 4.11
N ILE A 171 -0.89 12.02 3.76
CA ILE A 171 0.07 12.95 4.36
C ILE A 171 -0.33 14.40 4.17
N LEU A 172 -0.68 14.75 2.95
CA LEU A 172 -1.03 16.13 2.58
C LEU A 172 -2.33 16.56 3.24
N SER A 173 -3.29 15.64 3.41
CA SER A 173 -4.62 15.93 3.97
C SER A 173 -4.63 16.02 5.50
N TYR A 174 -3.74 15.31 6.21
CA TYR A 174 -3.78 15.22 7.68
C TYR A 174 -2.83 16.16 8.42
N GLY A 175 -2.08 17.01 7.70
CA GLY A 175 -1.26 18.07 8.27
C GLY A 175 0.13 17.64 8.77
N PRO A 176 0.87 18.56 9.45
CA PRO A 176 2.30 18.39 9.74
C PRO A 176 2.67 17.22 10.66
N LEU A 177 1.73 16.78 11.51
CA LEU A 177 1.96 15.70 12.50
C LEU A 177 2.30 14.36 11.84
N TYR A 178 1.78 14.09 10.63
CA TYR A 178 1.95 12.81 9.93
C TYR A 178 3.00 12.85 8.82
N ARG A 179 3.57 14.05 8.54
CA ARG A 179 4.48 14.22 7.41
C ARG A 179 5.74 13.38 7.50
N ARG A 180 6.33 13.27 8.69
CA ARG A 180 7.62 12.57 8.87
C ARG A 180 7.49 11.08 8.61
N GLU A 181 6.49 10.45 9.23
CA GLU A 181 6.25 9.01 9.16
C GLU A 181 5.87 8.57 7.77
N ALA A 182 4.92 9.26 7.21
CA ALA A 182 4.41 8.92 5.89
C ALA A 182 5.40 9.29 4.79
N THR A 183 6.26 10.32 4.96
CA THR A 183 7.40 10.57 4.09
C THR A 183 8.41 9.42 4.19
N ALA A 184 8.68 8.90 5.39
CA ALA A 184 9.59 7.76 5.57
C ALA A 184 9.06 6.50 4.86
N VAL A 185 7.76 6.18 5.03
CA VAL A 185 7.12 5.05 4.31
C VAL A 185 7.11 5.29 2.80
N GLY A 186 6.79 6.50 2.34
CA GLY A 186 6.82 6.84 0.92
C GLY A 186 8.21 6.67 0.32
N LEU A 187 9.24 7.20 0.98
CA LEU A 187 10.63 7.06 0.55
C LEU A 187 11.09 5.60 0.61
N SER A 188 10.63 4.82 1.59
CA SER A 188 11.05 3.42 1.73
C SER A 188 10.72 2.59 0.49
N VAL A 189 9.57 2.85 -0.15
CA VAL A 189 9.10 2.13 -1.34
C VAL A 189 9.93 2.47 -2.59
N VAL A 190 10.51 3.67 -2.66
CA VAL A 190 11.31 4.10 -3.81
C VAL A 190 12.55 3.20 -4.00
N PHE A 191 13.19 2.74 -2.91
CA PHE A 191 14.38 1.90 -2.98
C PHE A 191 14.13 0.57 -3.73
N PRO A 192 13.20 -0.31 -3.28
CA PRO A 192 12.95 -1.55 -4.00
C PRO A 192 12.32 -1.32 -5.37
N ALA A 193 11.47 -0.30 -5.55
CA ALA A 193 10.89 0.03 -6.85
C ALA A 193 11.97 0.40 -7.87
N ALA A 194 12.96 1.21 -7.48
CA ALA A 194 14.12 1.51 -8.33
C ALA A 194 14.89 0.25 -8.69
N GLY A 195 15.09 -0.68 -7.73
CA GLY A 195 15.72 -1.96 -7.98
C GLY A 195 14.99 -2.79 -9.03
N VAL A 196 13.65 -2.88 -8.91
CA VAL A 196 12.82 -3.59 -9.90
C VAL A 196 12.92 -2.95 -11.29
N VAL A 197 12.88 -1.61 -11.37
CA VAL A 197 12.99 -0.90 -12.66
C VAL A 197 14.36 -1.13 -13.31
N ILE A 198 15.44 -0.99 -12.54
CA ILE A 198 16.82 -1.20 -13.03
C ILE A 198 16.96 -2.62 -13.59
N TRP A 199 16.49 -3.61 -12.84
CA TRP A 199 16.57 -5.01 -13.22
C TRP A 199 15.65 -5.37 -14.41
N ALA A 200 14.39 -4.92 -14.40
CA ALA A 200 13.43 -5.28 -15.44
C ALA A 200 13.70 -4.62 -16.80
N LEU A 201 14.43 -3.50 -16.81
CA LEU A 201 14.81 -2.79 -18.03
C LEU A 201 16.30 -3.02 -18.42
N ASP A 202 16.97 -3.97 -17.77
CA ASP A 202 18.39 -4.28 -17.99
C ASP A 202 19.30 -3.03 -17.92
N LEU A 203 18.97 -2.12 -16.98
CA LEU A 203 19.72 -0.87 -16.85
C LEU A 203 21.03 -1.09 -16.10
N GLY A 204 22.11 -0.55 -16.68
CA GLY A 204 23.44 -0.60 -16.07
C GLY A 204 24.38 -1.66 -16.66
N PRO A 205 25.61 -1.77 -16.12
CA PRO A 205 26.65 -2.60 -16.69
C PRO A 205 26.52 -4.09 -16.36
N MET A 206 25.62 -4.47 -15.47
CA MET A 206 25.46 -5.86 -14.97
C MET A 206 23.97 -6.21 -14.85
N PRO A 207 23.28 -6.44 -15.98
CA PRO A 207 21.84 -6.71 -15.98
C PRO A 207 21.46 -8.00 -15.22
N GLN A 208 22.37 -8.96 -15.10
CA GLN A 208 22.19 -10.21 -14.34
C GLN A 208 22.13 -9.99 -12.81
N VAL A 209 22.43 -8.79 -12.31
CA VAL A 209 22.42 -8.48 -10.87
C VAL A 209 21.11 -7.83 -10.47
N ASN A 210 20.25 -8.57 -9.79
CA ASN A 210 19.05 -8.00 -9.19
C ASN A 210 19.37 -7.32 -7.85
N LEU A 211 19.41 -5.99 -7.85
CA LEU A 211 19.69 -5.19 -6.66
C LEU A 211 18.46 -5.01 -5.72
N THR A 212 17.27 -5.39 -6.16
CA THR A 212 16.04 -5.19 -5.40
C THR A 212 16.12 -5.72 -3.97
N PRO A 213 16.57 -6.98 -3.71
CA PRO A 213 16.67 -7.50 -2.35
C PRO A 213 17.65 -6.73 -1.47
N THR A 214 18.76 -6.26 -2.04
CA THR A 214 19.74 -5.41 -1.32
C THR A 214 19.13 -4.04 -0.94
N LEU A 215 18.37 -3.44 -1.85
CA LEU A 215 17.74 -2.14 -1.63
C LEU A 215 16.61 -2.22 -0.58
N PHE A 216 16.09 -3.41 -0.27
CA PHE A 216 15.21 -3.60 0.87
C PHE A 216 15.87 -3.28 2.23
N LEU A 217 17.19 -3.25 2.35
CA LEU A 217 17.83 -2.75 3.59
C LEU A 217 17.43 -1.31 3.90
N GLY A 218 17.50 -0.42 2.92
CA GLY A 218 17.05 0.97 3.07
C GLY A 218 15.55 1.08 3.38
N HIS A 219 14.74 0.26 2.71
CA HIS A 219 13.30 0.15 2.96
C HIS A 219 13.01 -0.25 4.42
N VAL A 220 13.59 -1.34 4.91
CA VAL A 220 13.36 -1.84 6.28
C VAL A 220 13.80 -0.84 7.35
N VAL A 221 14.90 -0.10 7.13
CA VAL A 221 15.36 0.93 8.07
C VAL A 221 14.34 2.07 8.16
N LEU A 222 13.83 2.56 7.02
CA LEU A 222 12.84 3.63 6.99
C LEU A 222 11.48 3.17 7.55
N ASP A 223 11.06 1.96 7.26
CA ASP A 223 9.84 1.37 7.82
C ASP A 223 9.98 1.16 9.33
N GLY A 224 11.13 0.68 9.79
CA GLY A 224 11.44 0.57 11.21
C GLY A 224 11.33 1.92 11.93
N TYR A 225 11.88 2.98 11.33
CA TYR A 225 11.72 4.34 11.85
C TYR A 225 10.25 4.76 11.87
N ALA A 226 9.52 4.59 10.75
CA ALA A 226 8.15 5.05 10.63
C ALA A 226 7.18 4.30 11.55
N PHE A 227 7.29 2.97 11.63
CA PHE A 227 6.31 2.15 12.34
C PHE A 227 6.68 1.86 13.80
N VAL A 228 7.96 1.83 14.14
CA VAL A 228 8.43 1.49 15.49
C VAL A 228 8.86 2.74 16.25
N GLY A 229 9.52 3.67 15.58
CA GLY A 229 10.01 4.93 16.18
C GLY A 229 8.91 5.97 16.39
N THR A 230 7.76 5.83 15.73
CA THR A 230 6.63 6.76 15.80
C THR A 230 5.33 6.02 16.07
N SER A 231 4.31 6.74 16.55
CA SER A 231 3.00 6.15 16.87
C SER A 231 2.05 6.11 15.67
N ILE A 232 2.55 5.80 14.47
CA ILE A 232 1.77 5.88 13.21
C ILE A 232 0.47 5.05 13.26
N PHE A 233 0.48 3.89 13.90
CA PHE A 233 -0.71 3.08 14.11
C PHE A 233 -1.59 3.54 15.28
N ASP A 234 -1.08 4.35 16.19
CA ASP A 234 -1.85 4.89 17.31
C ASP A 234 -2.67 6.11 16.88
N SER A 235 -2.20 6.82 15.84
CA SER A 235 -2.79 8.02 15.27
C SER A 235 -3.36 7.78 13.86
N ASN A 236 -3.94 6.60 13.61
CA ASN A 236 -4.40 6.20 12.26
C ASN A 236 -5.40 7.21 11.69
N PRO A 237 -5.24 7.64 10.41
CA PRO A 237 -6.16 8.54 9.73
C PRO A 237 -7.63 8.11 9.77
N THR A 238 -7.90 6.81 9.69
CA THR A 238 -9.27 6.28 9.75
C THR A 238 -9.91 6.45 11.13
N THR A 239 -9.13 6.26 12.21
CA THR A 239 -9.60 6.46 13.58
C THR A 239 -9.92 7.94 13.83
N ARG A 240 -9.09 8.83 13.29
CA ARG A 240 -9.29 10.27 13.40
C ARG A 240 -10.53 10.72 12.63
N ARG A 241 -10.72 10.30 11.37
CA ARG A 241 -11.95 10.59 10.60
C ARG A 241 -13.21 10.08 11.31
N ALA A 242 -13.15 8.85 11.85
CA ALA A 242 -14.26 8.30 12.61
C ALA A 242 -14.54 9.14 13.87
N ALA A 243 -13.51 9.57 14.59
CA ALA A 243 -13.67 10.43 15.77
C ALA A 243 -14.17 11.83 15.41
N GLU A 244 -13.66 12.43 14.33
CA GLU A 244 -14.13 13.73 13.82
C GLU A 244 -15.60 13.63 13.39
N ARG A 245 -15.99 12.58 12.66
CA ARG A 245 -17.39 12.34 12.28
C ARG A 245 -18.27 12.11 13.50
N THR A 246 -17.85 11.27 14.45
CA THR A 246 -18.59 11.05 15.70
C THR A 246 -18.75 12.36 16.48
N ALA A 247 -17.69 13.17 16.57
CA ALA A 247 -17.76 14.47 17.25
C ALA A 247 -18.75 15.43 16.57
N ILE A 248 -18.78 15.46 15.23
CA ILE A 248 -19.76 16.24 14.45
C ILE A 248 -21.17 15.69 14.63
N ASP A 249 -21.34 14.37 14.64
CA ASP A 249 -22.63 13.70 14.85
C ASP A 249 -23.21 13.90 16.25
N ASP A 250 -22.32 14.00 17.27
CA ASP A 250 -22.73 14.21 18.68
C ASP A 250 -22.99 15.69 19.01
N LEU A 251 -22.74 16.63 18.09
CA LEU A 251 -23.10 18.02 18.27
C LEU A 251 -24.62 18.16 18.30
N ALA A 252 -25.10 18.88 19.32
CA ALA A 252 -26.53 19.22 19.43
C ALA A 252 -27.00 20.24 18.37
N MET A 253 -26.05 20.84 17.64
CA MET A 253 -26.30 21.80 16.58
C MET A 253 -26.38 21.07 15.23
N PRO A 254 -27.38 21.38 14.37
CA PRO A 254 -27.46 20.82 13.03
C PRO A 254 -26.29 21.36 12.16
N ILE A 255 -25.58 20.45 11.50
CA ILE A 255 -24.50 20.77 10.57
C ILE A 255 -24.81 20.16 9.22
N VAL A 256 -24.79 20.98 8.19
CA VAL A 256 -24.95 20.58 6.79
C VAL A 256 -23.75 21.09 6.01
N ILE A 257 -23.11 20.21 5.25
CA ILE A 257 -22.00 20.56 4.35
C ILE A 257 -22.57 20.59 2.93
N LEU A 258 -22.37 21.70 2.24
CA LEU A 258 -22.83 21.91 0.87
C LEU A 258 -21.65 22.02 -0.08
N ASP A 259 -21.85 21.61 -1.35
CA ASP A 259 -20.93 21.94 -2.43
C ASP A 259 -21.17 23.38 -2.96
N THR A 260 -20.40 23.76 -3.98
CA THR A 260 -20.51 25.07 -4.64
C THR A 260 -21.85 25.28 -5.33
N ASP A 261 -22.56 24.21 -5.66
CA ASP A 261 -23.89 24.21 -6.29
C ASP A 261 -25.03 24.09 -5.25
N LYS A 262 -24.70 24.29 -3.96
CA LYS A 262 -25.61 24.18 -2.81
C LYS A 262 -26.31 22.83 -2.69
N ARG A 263 -25.66 21.76 -3.14
CA ARG A 263 -26.10 20.39 -2.94
C ARG A 263 -25.51 19.81 -1.67
N VAL A 264 -26.29 19.01 -0.96
CA VAL A 264 -25.86 18.37 0.27
C VAL A 264 -24.77 17.35 -0.02
N VAL A 265 -23.62 17.56 0.61
CA VAL A 265 -22.45 16.66 0.59
C VAL A 265 -22.42 15.79 1.84
N ASP A 266 -22.79 16.36 3.01
CA ASP A 266 -22.81 15.65 4.28
C ASP A 266 -23.75 16.37 5.27
N LEU A 267 -24.31 15.63 6.24
CA LEU A 267 -25.12 16.19 7.33
C LEU A 267 -25.00 15.33 8.59
N ASN A 268 -24.94 15.99 9.76
CA ASN A 268 -24.87 15.29 11.03
C ASN A 268 -26.24 14.78 11.49
N ARG A 269 -26.26 13.92 12.51
CA ARG A 269 -27.51 13.34 13.05
C ARG A 269 -28.55 14.39 13.49
N THR A 270 -28.11 15.53 13.98
CA THR A 270 -28.99 16.60 14.39
C THR A 270 -29.64 17.27 13.17
N ALA A 271 -28.90 17.46 12.07
CA ALA A 271 -29.45 17.96 10.82
C ALA A 271 -30.40 16.93 10.17
N GLN A 272 -30.08 15.63 10.21
CA GLN A 272 -31.00 14.57 9.75
C GLN A 272 -32.36 14.62 10.47
N ARG A 273 -32.32 14.80 11.79
CA ARG A 273 -33.55 14.96 12.58
C ARG A 273 -34.31 16.26 12.29
N LEU A 274 -33.56 17.36 12.06
CA LEU A 274 -34.15 18.67 11.74
C LEU A 274 -34.92 18.61 10.41
N PHE A 275 -34.33 18.01 9.38
CA PHE A 275 -34.93 17.90 8.04
C PHE A 275 -35.83 16.65 7.88
N GLY A 276 -35.90 15.76 8.87
CA GLY A 276 -36.70 14.53 8.80
C GLY A 276 -36.23 13.56 7.68
N THR A 277 -34.95 13.58 7.35
CA THR A 277 -34.38 12.79 6.27
C THR A 277 -33.16 11.99 6.72
N ASP A 278 -32.90 10.85 6.09
CA ASP A 278 -31.67 10.07 6.28
C ASP A 278 -30.57 10.57 5.34
N GLU A 279 -29.30 10.47 5.79
CA GLU A 279 -28.13 10.88 5.00
C GLU A 279 -28.15 10.37 3.55
N PRO A 280 -28.39 9.07 3.26
CA PRO A 280 -28.36 8.57 1.89
C PRO A 280 -29.40 9.22 0.96
N ILE A 281 -30.52 9.69 1.51
CA ILE A 281 -31.61 10.32 0.75
C ILE A 281 -31.28 11.78 0.48
N ALA A 282 -30.71 12.48 1.46
CA ALA A 282 -30.38 13.90 1.36
C ALA A 282 -29.16 14.19 0.44
N LEU A 283 -28.24 13.21 0.30
CA LEU A 283 -27.03 13.40 -0.49
C LEU A 283 -27.32 13.79 -1.94
N ARG A 284 -26.67 14.86 -2.41
CA ARG A 284 -26.80 15.46 -3.74
C ARG A 284 -28.13 16.20 -4.02
N GLN A 285 -29.07 16.21 -3.09
CA GLN A 285 -30.25 17.08 -3.20
C GLN A 285 -29.85 18.54 -2.95
N SER A 286 -30.60 19.49 -3.53
CA SER A 286 -30.45 20.89 -3.17
C SER A 286 -30.93 21.11 -1.73
N ILE A 287 -30.21 21.92 -0.96
CA ILE A 287 -30.66 22.28 0.39
C ILE A 287 -32.07 22.86 0.40
N SER A 288 -32.46 23.57 -0.67
CA SER A 288 -33.81 24.14 -0.83
C SER A 288 -34.92 23.09 -1.02
N GLU A 289 -34.57 21.83 -1.34
CA GLU A 289 -35.51 20.71 -1.41
C GLU A 289 -35.77 20.10 -0.03
N LEU A 290 -34.85 20.28 0.91
CA LEU A 290 -34.95 19.75 2.27
C LEU A 290 -35.64 20.68 3.24
N SER A 291 -35.78 21.97 2.90
CA SER A 291 -36.41 22.97 3.76
C SER A 291 -37.08 24.08 2.93
N GLU A 292 -38.17 24.64 3.44
CA GLU A 292 -38.84 25.79 2.83
C GLU A 292 -38.08 27.12 3.02
N ALA A 293 -36.96 27.12 3.76
CA ALA A 293 -36.17 28.31 3.99
C ALA A 293 -35.38 28.67 2.72
N ASP A 294 -35.28 29.98 2.44
CA ASP A 294 -34.50 30.49 1.34
C ASP A 294 -32.99 30.51 1.69
N PHE A 295 -32.32 29.39 1.48
CA PHE A 295 -30.87 29.28 1.68
C PHE A 295 -30.05 29.98 0.57
N ASP A 296 -30.71 30.43 -0.51
CA ASP A 296 -30.01 31.10 -1.61
C ASP A 296 -29.66 32.56 -1.28
N ALA A 297 -30.45 33.16 -0.38
CA ALA A 297 -30.25 34.52 0.09
C ALA A 297 -29.25 34.63 1.26
N LEU A 298 -28.83 33.51 1.88
CA LEU A 298 -27.97 33.51 3.07
C LEU A 298 -26.51 33.77 2.72
N GLY A 299 -25.88 34.70 3.43
CA GLY A 299 -24.47 34.99 3.45
C GLY A 299 -23.77 34.47 4.73
N PRO A 300 -22.43 34.58 4.78
CA PRO A 300 -21.69 34.19 5.99
C PRO A 300 -22.12 35.01 7.22
N GLY A 301 -22.62 34.31 8.23
CA GLY A 301 -23.07 34.90 9.50
C GLY A 301 -24.57 35.26 9.55
N ASP A 302 -25.31 34.98 8.47
CA ASP A 302 -26.78 35.13 8.51
C ASP A 302 -27.42 34.02 9.35
N VAL A 303 -28.54 34.35 9.96
CA VAL A 303 -29.31 33.47 10.84
C VAL A 303 -30.61 33.10 10.16
N VAL A 304 -30.93 31.80 10.16
CA VAL A 304 -32.18 31.28 9.64
C VAL A 304 -33.00 30.64 10.78
N THR A 305 -34.28 30.87 10.82
CA THR A 305 -35.19 30.26 11.81
C THR A 305 -35.85 29.04 11.19
N LEU A 306 -35.62 27.88 11.78
CA LEU A 306 -36.19 26.61 11.34
C LEU A 306 -37.00 25.95 12.45
N PRO A 307 -38.12 25.27 12.13
CA PRO A 307 -38.89 24.50 13.11
C PRO A 307 -38.15 23.20 13.45
N PHE A 308 -37.90 22.97 14.73
CA PHE A 308 -37.30 21.73 15.22
C PHE A 308 -38.04 21.27 16.49
N GLU A 309 -38.48 20.01 16.52
CA GLU A 309 -39.22 19.41 17.63
C GLU A 309 -40.42 20.26 18.11
N GLY A 310 -41.10 20.92 17.15
CA GLY A 310 -42.29 21.75 17.47
C GLY A 310 -41.97 23.13 18.05
N ARG A 311 -40.69 23.55 18.04
CA ARG A 311 -40.24 24.90 18.43
C ARG A 311 -39.48 25.53 17.27
N GLN A 312 -39.52 26.87 17.21
CA GLN A 312 -38.67 27.61 16.28
C GLN A 312 -37.31 27.85 16.93
N HIS A 313 -36.26 27.51 16.21
CA HIS A 313 -34.88 27.71 16.61
C HIS A 313 -34.13 28.55 15.57
N GLU A 314 -33.27 29.44 16.06
CA GLU A 314 -32.33 30.22 15.22
C GLU A 314 -31.04 29.43 15.05
N TYR A 315 -30.54 29.34 13.79
CA TYR A 315 -29.35 28.62 13.42
C TYR A 315 -28.41 29.47 12.58
#